data_2a3a81527a9ff5059f65a283a3a870d4
#
_entry.id   2a3a81527a9ff5059f65a283a3a870d4
#
_cell.length_a   1.000
_cell.length_b   1.000
_cell.length_c   1.000
_cell.angle_alpha   90.00
_cell.angle_beta   90.00
_cell.angle_gamma   90.00
#
_symmetry.space_group_name_H-M   'P 1'
#
loop_
_entity.id
_entity.type
_entity.pdbx_description
1 polymer ?
#
loop_
_entity_poly.entity_id
_entity_poly.type
_entity_poly.pdbx_seq_one_letter_code
_entity_poly.pdbx_strand_id
1 'polypeptide(L)'
;QRDILKIAVVERHQNTGHIGIGYLQGYGLRSGAVATSVSHDSHNIIVVGTNDLDMAFAVNHIAQQHGGIAVVSGQQVLGNLPLEIAGIMSGDTLVHVNEKLEAAKEAAYRLGVNREIDPFMTLSFMALPVIPTLRLTTRGVIDVLTQQYI
;
A
#
# COMPACT_ATOMS: atom_id res chain seq x y z
N GLN A 1 -19.71 11.92 4.95
CA GLN A 1 -19.17 10.56 4.92
C GLN A 1 -17.86 10.55 5.69
N ARG A 2 -17.69 9.62 6.65
CA ARG A 2 -16.43 9.51 7.39
C ARG A 2 -15.38 8.93 6.44
N ASP A 3 -14.19 9.56 6.38
CA ASP A 3 -13.03 9.05 5.63
C ASP A 3 -12.39 7.91 6.44
N ILE A 4 -13.00 6.73 6.36
CA ILE A 4 -12.50 5.48 6.97
C ILE A 4 -12.43 4.44 5.87
N LEU A 5 -11.23 3.92 5.63
CA LEU A 5 -10.91 2.98 4.57
C LEU A 5 -10.41 1.66 5.14
N LYS A 6 -10.69 0.55 4.45
CA LYS A 6 -10.04 -0.72 4.76
C LYS A 6 -8.58 -0.64 4.34
N ILE A 7 -7.68 -1.11 5.21
CA ILE A 7 -6.26 -1.29 4.94
C ILE A 7 -5.85 -2.72 5.26
N ALA A 8 -4.97 -3.30 4.46
CA ALA A 8 -4.46 -4.65 4.70
C ALA A 8 -2.95 -4.73 4.46
N VAL A 9 -2.29 -5.62 5.20
CA VAL A 9 -0.90 -6.02 4.99
C VAL A 9 -0.88 -7.49 4.62
N VAL A 10 -0.42 -7.80 3.41
CA VAL A 10 -0.40 -9.14 2.82
C VAL A 10 1.04 -9.67 2.81
N GLU A 11 1.26 -10.81 3.44
CA GLU A 11 2.56 -11.48 3.46
C GLU A 11 2.97 -11.88 2.03
N ARG A 12 4.23 -11.64 1.64
CA ARG A 12 4.72 -11.95 0.30
C ARG A 12 6.04 -12.74 0.22
N HIS A 13 6.69 -13.02 1.35
CA HIS A 13 8.04 -13.59 1.36
C HIS A 13 8.05 -15.11 1.51
N GLN A 14 7.07 -15.68 2.22
CA GLN A 14 7.04 -17.09 2.61
C GLN A 14 5.78 -17.82 2.15
N ASN A 15 4.90 -17.14 1.42
CA ASN A 15 3.63 -17.69 0.93
C ASN A 15 2.78 -18.31 2.06
N THR A 16 2.74 -17.66 3.22
CA THR A 16 2.00 -18.12 4.39
C THR A 16 0.49 -17.91 4.27
N GLY A 17 0.06 -17.03 3.37
CA GLY A 17 -1.33 -16.59 3.26
C GLY A 17 -1.78 -15.64 4.38
N HIS A 18 -0.89 -15.16 5.24
CA HIS A 18 -1.25 -14.26 6.33
C HIS A 18 -1.63 -12.87 5.77
N ILE A 19 -2.76 -12.36 6.23
CA ILE A 19 -3.29 -11.04 5.89
C ILE A 19 -3.77 -10.37 7.17
N GLY A 20 -3.11 -9.29 7.57
CA GLY A 20 -3.61 -8.42 8.63
C GLY A 20 -4.53 -7.35 8.05
N ILE A 21 -5.65 -7.10 8.71
CA ILE A 21 -6.67 -6.14 8.28
C ILE A 21 -6.89 -5.10 9.38
N GLY A 22 -7.07 -3.85 8.96
CA GLY A 22 -7.38 -2.73 9.84
C GLY A 22 -8.16 -1.64 9.11
N TYR A 23 -8.29 -0.49 9.77
CA TYR A 23 -8.96 0.68 9.20
C TYR A 23 -8.07 1.91 9.31
N LEU A 24 -8.03 2.69 8.23
CA LEU A 24 -7.24 3.91 8.10
C LEU A 24 -8.19 5.10 7.95
N GLN A 25 -7.95 6.15 8.73
CA GLN A 25 -8.70 7.40 8.65
C GLN A 25 -7.82 8.53 8.07
N GLY A 26 -8.42 9.41 7.27
CA GLY A 26 -7.75 10.63 6.80
C GLY A 26 -6.94 10.48 5.52
N TYR A 27 -6.98 9.31 4.87
CA TYR A 27 -6.25 9.07 3.63
C TYR A 27 -6.92 9.72 2.40
N GLY A 28 -8.24 9.88 2.41
CA GLY A 28 -9.01 10.63 1.43
C GLY A 28 -9.50 9.86 0.21
N LEU A 29 -9.02 8.63 -0.04
CA LEU A 29 -9.40 7.84 -1.22
C LEU A 29 -10.92 7.67 -1.34
N ARG A 30 -11.49 7.98 -2.50
CA ARG A 30 -12.94 7.94 -2.78
C ARG A 30 -13.37 6.77 -3.63
N SER A 31 -12.47 6.20 -4.41
CA SER A 31 -12.70 5.00 -5.24
C SER A 31 -11.39 4.26 -5.48
N GLY A 32 -11.50 2.94 -5.73
CA GLY A 32 -10.35 2.12 -6.07
C GLY A 32 -9.50 1.69 -4.90
N ALA A 33 -8.24 1.39 -5.19
CA ALA A 33 -7.22 0.94 -4.23
C ALA A 33 -5.82 1.49 -4.58
N VAL A 34 -5.01 1.67 -3.54
CA VAL A 34 -3.59 2.03 -3.65
C VAL A 34 -2.77 0.99 -2.89
N ALA A 35 -1.74 0.45 -3.51
CA ALA A 35 -0.90 -0.59 -2.93
C ALA A 35 0.59 -0.36 -3.20
N THR A 36 1.43 -0.83 -2.28
CA THR A 36 2.90 -0.81 -2.45
C THR A 36 3.55 -1.98 -1.72
N SER A 37 4.67 -2.48 -2.25
CA SER A 37 5.57 -3.40 -1.56
C SER A 37 6.69 -2.69 -0.79
N VAL A 38 6.80 -1.37 -0.92
CA VAL A 38 7.67 -0.56 -0.06
C VAL A 38 6.93 -0.28 1.25
N SER A 39 7.14 -1.15 2.23
CA SER A 39 6.39 -1.16 3.50
C SER A 39 7.33 -1.53 4.65
N HIS A 40 7.72 -0.56 5.42
CA HIS A 40 8.75 -0.70 6.46
C HIS A 40 8.31 -1.59 7.64
N ASP A 41 9.22 -2.45 8.16
CA ASP A 41 10.53 -2.82 7.60
C ASP A 41 10.45 -4.13 6.81
N SER A 42 9.32 -4.86 6.93
CA SER A 42 9.14 -6.21 6.37
C SER A 42 8.99 -6.22 4.85
N HIS A 43 8.62 -5.09 4.25
CA HIS A 43 8.30 -4.96 2.83
C HIS A 43 7.29 -5.99 2.32
N ASN A 44 6.31 -6.31 3.15
CA ASN A 44 5.08 -6.98 2.74
C ASN A 44 4.21 -6.03 1.88
N ILE A 45 3.25 -6.55 1.14
CA ILE A 45 2.38 -5.68 0.36
C ILE A 45 1.36 -5.02 1.30
N ILE A 46 1.37 -3.69 1.34
CA ILE A 46 0.33 -2.92 2.02
C ILE A 46 -0.63 -2.33 0.98
N VAL A 47 -1.92 -2.41 1.27
CA VAL A 47 -2.97 -1.91 0.38
C VAL A 47 -4.06 -1.22 1.18
N VAL A 48 -4.55 -0.10 0.67
CA VAL A 48 -5.74 0.61 1.14
C VAL A 48 -6.75 0.71 0.01
N GLY A 49 -8.04 0.56 0.31
CA GLY A 49 -9.05 0.62 -0.73
C GLY A 49 -10.46 0.87 -0.23
N THR A 50 -11.32 1.22 -1.17
CA THR A 50 -12.75 1.45 -0.96
C THR A 50 -13.59 0.18 -1.14
N ASN A 51 -13.03 -0.86 -1.77
CA ASN A 51 -13.67 -2.15 -1.97
C ASN A 51 -12.64 -3.28 -2.09
N ASP A 52 -13.06 -4.49 -1.77
CA ASP A 52 -12.18 -5.66 -1.70
C ASP A 52 -11.69 -6.13 -3.10
N LEU A 53 -12.48 -5.91 -4.15
CA LEU A 53 -12.11 -6.35 -5.50
C LEU A 53 -10.92 -5.56 -6.03
N ASP A 54 -10.94 -4.24 -5.89
CA ASP A 54 -9.80 -3.40 -6.31
C ASP A 54 -8.58 -3.63 -5.42
N MET A 55 -8.77 -3.85 -4.11
CA MET A 55 -7.67 -4.19 -3.20
C MET A 55 -7.00 -5.51 -3.60
N ALA A 56 -7.78 -6.57 -3.83
CA ALA A 56 -7.24 -7.86 -4.25
C ALA A 56 -6.56 -7.77 -5.62
N PHE A 57 -7.15 -7.02 -6.56
CA PHE A 57 -6.56 -6.80 -7.88
C PHE A 57 -5.20 -6.08 -7.78
N ALA A 58 -5.10 -5.02 -6.96
CA ALA A 58 -3.86 -4.28 -6.76
C ALA A 58 -2.75 -5.15 -6.14
N VAL A 59 -3.09 -5.96 -5.13
CA VAL A 59 -2.16 -6.90 -4.49
C VAL A 59 -1.65 -7.94 -5.49
N ASN A 60 -2.56 -8.57 -6.24
CA ASN A 60 -2.21 -9.58 -7.23
C ASN A 60 -1.34 -8.99 -8.36
N HIS A 61 -1.64 -7.77 -8.79
CA HIS A 61 -0.83 -7.06 -9.79
C HIS A 61 0.61 -6.84 -9.30
N ILE A 62 0.78 -6.35 -8.06
CA ILE A 62 2.11 -6.19 -7.45
C ILE A 62 2.84 -7.53 -7.30
N ALA A 63 2.13 -8.58 -6.91
CA ALA A 63 2.71 -9.92 -6.78
C ALA A 63 3.21 -10.46 -8.13
N GLN A 64 2.44 -10.29 -9.21
CA GLN A 64 2.81 -10.74 -10.56
C GLN A 64 4.06 -10.04 -11.11
N GLN A 65 4.28 -8.77 -10.76
CA GLN A 65 5.47 -8.02 -11.18
C GLN A 65 6.63 -8.06 -10.17
N HIS A 66 6.55 -8.94 -9.14
CA HIS A 66 7.55 -9.15 -8.10
C HIS A 66 7.76 -7.96 -7.15
N GLY A 67 6.84 -7.04 -7.12
CA GLY A 67 6.87 -5.85 -6.26
C GLY A 67 6.61 -4.56 -7.01
N GLY A 68 6.36 -3.49 -6.27
CA GLY A 68 6.14 -2.18 -6.85
C GLY A 68 5.02 -1.39 -6.20
N ILE A 69 4.51 -0.46 -6.98
CA ILE A 69 3.41 0.44 -6.62
C ILE A 69 2.30 0.23 -7.65
N ALA A 70 1.05 0.18 -7.19
CA ALA A 70 -0.12 0.10 -8.04
C ALA A 70 -1.25 1.01 -7.54
N VAL A 71 -1.88 1.73 -8.46
CA VAL A 71 -3.11 2.48 -8.24
C VAL A 71 -4.16 1.90 -9.16
N VAL A 72 -5.28 1.45 -8.61
CA VAL A 72 -6.30 0.65 -9.29
C VAL A 72 -7.68 1.24 -9.06
N SER A 73 -8.54 1.21 -10.07
CA SER A 73 -9.98 1.47 -9.92
C SER A 73 -10.76 0.67 -10.96
N GLY A 74 -11.85 0.00 -10.54
CA GLY A 74 -12.65 -0.85 -11.41
C GLY A 74 -11.84 -2.00 -12.01
N GLN A 75 -10.91 -2.57 -11.26
CA GLN A 75 -9.98 -3.62 -11.70
C GLN A 75 -9.13 -3.22 -12.92
N GLN A 76 -8.83 -1.93 -13.05
CA GLN A 76 -7.91 -1.39 -14.04
C GLN A 76 -6.75 -0.67 -13.35
N VAL A 77 -5.54 -0.87 -13.86
CA VAL A 77 -4.34 -0.20 -13.38
C VAL A 77 -4.28 1.21 -13.95
N LEU A 78 -4.34 2.22 -13.10
CA LEU A 78 -4.29 3.64 -13.46
C LEU A 78 -2.92 4.26 -13.23
N GLY A 79 -2.12 3.67 -12.34
CA GLY A 79 -0.75 4.05 -12.08
C GLY A 79 0.06 2.83 -11.65
N ASN A 80 1.28 2.69 -12.18
CA ASN A 80 2.12 1.53 -11.92
C ASN A 80 3.61 1.90 -11.92
N LEU A 81 4.33 1.39 -10.93
CA LEU A 81 5.79 1.40 -10.90
C LEU A 81 6.28 0.01 -10.48
N PRO A 82 6.80 -0.81 -11.41
CA PRO A 82 7.45 -2.07 -11.05
C PRO A 82 8.72 -1.84 -10.24
N LEU A 83 8.89 -2.62 -9.18
CA LEU A 83 10.09 -2.66 -8.34
C LEU A 83 10.53 -4.11 -8.20
N GLU A 84 11.02 -4.66 -9.30
CA GLU A 84 11.28 -6.10 -9.48
C GLU A 84 12.46 -6.62 -8.66
N ILE A 85 13.35 -5.73 -8.21
CA ILE A 85 14.51 -6.11 -7.40
C ILE A 85 14.11 -6.04 -5.92
N ALA A 86 13.93 -7.17 -5.30
CA ALA A 86 13.50 -7.36 -3.90
C ALA A 86 12.15 -6.69 -3.55
N GLY A 87 11.40 -6.22 -4.55
CA GLY A 87 10.14 -5.49 -4.37
C GLY A 87 10.30 -4.03 -3.92
N ILE A 88 11.51 -3.49 -3.95
CA ILE A 88 11.83 -2.14 -3.45
C ILE A 88 12.74 -1.33 -4.38
N MET A 89 13.33 -1.96 -5.39
CA MET A 89 14.22 -1.30 -6.35
C MET A 89 13.85 -1.70 -7.77
N SER A 90 14.12 -0.80 -8.72
CA SER A 90 13.97 -1.04 -10.15
C SER A 90 15.33 -1.09 -10.85
N GLY A 91 15.44 -1.93 -11.89
CA GLY A 91 16.55 -1.92 -12.82
C GLY A 91 16.49 -0.82 -13.88
N ASP A 92 15.41 -0.04 -13.92
CA ASP A 92 15.20 1.05 -14.88
C ASP A 92 16.01 2.31 -14.50
N THR A 93 16.10 3.26 -15.40
CA THR A 93 16.79 4.53 -15.14
C THR A 93 16.05 5.39 -14.12
N LEU A 94 16.77 6.23 -13.38
CA LEU A 94 16.18 7.17 -12.42
C LEU A 94 15.09 8.06 -13.06
N VAL A 95 15.30 8.49 -14.29
CA VAL A 95 14.34 9.33 -15.02
C VAL A 95 13.02 8.59 -15.23
N HIS A 96 13.07 7.37 -15.76
CA HIS A 96 11.87 6.56 -16.00
C HIS A 96 11.17 6.14 -14.69
N VAL A 97 11.94 5.80 -13.66
CA VAL A 97 11.37 5.50 -12.33
C VAL A 97 10.62 6.70 -11.78
N ASN A 98 11.21 7.88 -11.85
CA ASN A 98 10.57 9.12 -11.38
C ASN A 98 9.31 9.46 -12.19
N GLU A 99 9.35 9.35 -13.50
CA GLU A 99 8.18 9.57 -14.36
C GLU A 99 7.00 8.65 -13.99
N LYS A 100 7.27 7.34 -13.81
CA LYS A 100 6.27 6.35 -13.39
C LYS A 100 5.74 6.63 -11.98
N LEU A 101 6.63 7.03 -11.05
CA LEU A 101 6.25 7.38 -9.68
C LEU A 101 5.32 8.60 -9.64
N GLU A 102 5.67 9.67 -10.34
CA GLU A 102 4.85 10.87 -10.39
C GLU A 102 3.50 10.61 -11.08
N ALA A 103 3.49 9.81 -12.15
CA ALA A 103 2.24 9.38 -12.80
C ALA A 103 1.36 8.56 -11.84
N ALA A 104 1.93 7.66 -11.05
CA ALA A 104 1.20 6.87 -10.05
C ALA A 104 0.67 7.77 -8.90
N LYS A 105 1.45 8.75 -8.41
CA LYS A 105 0.98 9.73 -7.42
C LYS A 105 -0.21 10.51 -7.95
N GLU A 106 -0.12 11.04 -9.16
CA GLU A 106 -1.22 11.81 -9.75
C GLU A 106 -2.47 10.95 -9.98
N ALA A 107 -2.31 9.67 -10.32
CA ALA A 107 -3.43 8.73 -10.39
C ALA A 107 -4.11 8.56 -9.02
N ALA A 108 -3.33 8.39 -7.95
CA ALA A 108 -3.85 8.29 -6.57
C ALA A 108 -4.60 9.57 -6.15
N TYR A 109 -4.04 10.74 -6.44
CA TYR A 109 -4.69 12.02 -6.14
C TYR A 109 -6.00 12.21 -6.92
N ARG A 110 -6.07 11.77 -8.17
CA ARG A 110 -7.34 11.79 -8.95
C ARG A 110 -8.40 10.89 -8.35
N LEU A 111 -8.03 9.80 -7.68
CA LEU A 111 -8.96 8.93 -6.96
C LEU A 111 -9.36 9.49 -5.59
N GLY A 112 -8.81 10.64 -5.19
CA GLY A 112 -9.23 11.38 -3.99
C GLY A 112 -8.27 11.34 -2.82
N VAL A 113 -7.10 10.71 -2.95
CA VAL A 113 -6.08 10.74 -1.89
C VAL A 113 -5.72 12.19 -1.55
N ASN A 114 -5.60 12.48 -0.26
CA ASN A 114 -5.28 13.81 0.23
C ASN A 114 -3.94 14.30 -0.35
N ARG A 115 -3.95 15.48 -0.98
CA ARG A 115 -2.75 16.06 -1.61
C ARG A 115 -1.69 16.58 -0.63
N GLU A 116 -2.02 16.64 0.67
CA GLU A 116 -1.08 17.03 1.72
C GLU A 116 -0.18 15.88 2.17
N ILE A 117 -0.42 14.65 1.70
CA ILE A 117 0.36 13.47 2.02
C ILE A 117 0.97 12.84 0.77
N ASP A 118 2.10 12.14 0.91
CA ASP A 118 2.58 11.22 -0.12
C ASP A 118 1.80 9.91 -0.02
N PRO A 119 1.10 9.47 -1.10
CA PRO A 119 0.22 8.30 -1.06
C PRO A 119 0.93 7.03 -0.61
N PHE A 120 2.15 6.80 -1.09
CA PHE A 120 2.86 5.55 -0.90
C PHE A 120 3.70 5.54 0.37
N MET A 121 4.40 6.64 0.67
CA MET A 121 5.18 6.77 1.90
C MET A 121 4.27 6.74 3.14
N THR A 122 3.09 7.34 3.07
CA THR A 122 2.12 7.25 4.16
C THR A 122 1.75 5.80 4.47
N LEU A 123 1.47 5.00 3.44
CA LEU A 123 1.17 3.57 3.63
C LEU A 123 2.38 2.80 4.17
N SER A 124 3.57 3.09 3.66
CA SER A 124 4.82 2.46 4.10
C SER A 124 5.00 2.53 5.62
N PHE A 125 4.71 3.68 6.22
CA PHE A 125 4.83 3.89 7.66
C PHE A 125 3.66 3.33 8.48
N MET A 126 2.51 3.03 7.87
CA MET A 126 1.41 2.37 8.58
C MET A 126 1.74 0.94 9.03
N ALA A 127 2.71 0.30 8.38
CA ALA A 127 3.19 -1.04 8.72
C ALA A 127 4.42 -1.06 9.64
N LEU A 128 4.93 0.10 10.07
CA LEU A 128 6.17 0.20 10.85
C LEU A 128 5.89 0.14 12.37
N PRO A 129 6.07 -1.01 13.05
CA PRO A 129 5.61 -1.22 14.42
C PRO A 129 6.53 -0.61 15.50
N VAL A 130 7.22 0.49 15.15
CA VAL A 130 8.05 1.28 16.07
C VAL A 130 7.58 2.73 16.17
N ILE A 131 6.61 3.12 15.32
CA ILE A 131 6.02 4.47 15.37
C ILE A 131 4.68 4.40 16.12
N PRO A 132 4.51 5.09 17.25
CA PRO A 132 3.22 5.14 17.96
C PRO A 132 2.10 5.73 17.09
N THR A 133 0.81 5.40 17.36
CA THR A 133 0.37 4.49 18.44
C THR A 133 -0.04 3.12 17.90
N LEU A 134 -0.86 3.05 16.86
CA LEU A 134 -1.33 1.80 16.26
C LEU A 134 -0.67 1.59 14.89
N ARG A 135 -0.25 0.36 14.64
CA ARG A 135 0.30 -0.04 13.32
C ARG A 135 -0.31 -1.36 12.87
N LEU A 136 -0.21 -1.63 11.58
CA LEU A 136 -0.75 -2.84 10.98
C LEU A 136 0.37 -3.76 10.52
N THR A 137 0.29 -5.02 10.91
CA THR A 137 1.20 -6.08 10.45
C THR A 137 0.41 -7.18 9.75
N THR A 138 1.08 -8.20 9.20
CA THR A 138 0.41 -9.40 8.65
C THR A 138 -0.37 -10.20 9.69
N ARG A 139 -0.17 -9.93 10.98
CA ARG A 139 -0.84 -10.58 12.11
C ARG A 139 -2.01 -9.77 12.68
N GLY A 140 -2.23 -8.55 12.17
CA GLY A 140 -3.28 -7.64 12.64
C GLY A 140 -2.73 -6.33 13.19
N VAL A 141 -3.60 -5.59 13.86
CA VAL A 141 -3.28 -4.30 14.48
C VAL A 141 -2.47 -4.51 15.76
N ILE A 142 -1.37 -3.80 15.88
CA ILE A 142 -0.51 -3.79 17.07
C ILE A 142 -0.53 -2.42 17.75
N ASP A 143 -0.71 -2.40 19.05
CA ASP A 143 -0.40 -1.24 19.88
C ASP A 143 1.10 -1.19 20.11
N VAL A 144 1.74 -0.18 19.54
CA VAL A 144 3.20 -0.03 19.57
C VAL A 144 3.73 0.29 20.98
N LEU A 145 2.93 0.95 21.82
CA LEU A 145 3.33 1.32 23.18
C LEU A 145 3.37 0.10 24.10
N THR A 146 2.40 -0.81 23.96
CA THR A 146 2.31 -2.02 24.78
C THR A 146 2.91 -3.24 24.11
N GLN A 147 3.24 -3.17 22.82
CA GLN A 147 3.70 -4.28 21.96
C GLN A 147 2.72 -5.47 21.94
N GLN A 148 1.42 -5.18 22.03
CA GLN A 148 0.35 -6.17 22.01
C GLN A 148 -0.54 -6.03 20.79
N TYR A 149 -1.00 -7.16 20.28
CA TYR A 149 -2.05 -7.18 19.24
C TYR A 149 -3.42 -6.89 19.86
N ILE A 150 -4.25 -6.19 19.10
CA ILE A 150 -5.62 -5.80 19.49
C ILE A 150 -6.63 -6.65 18.72
#